data_d80812d2497e3f8a8500dc9d09b7b94e
#
_entry.id   d80812d2497e3f8a8500dc9d09b7b94e
#
_cell.length_a   1.000
_cell.length_b   1.000
_cell.length_c   1.000
_cell.angle_alpha   90.00
_cell.angle_beta   90.00
_cell.angle_gamma   90.00
#
_symmetry.space_group_name_H-M   'P 1'
#
loop_
_entity.id
_entity.type
_entity.pdbx_description
1 polymer ?
#
loop_
_entity_poly.entity_id
_entity_poly.type
_entity_poly.pdbx_seq_one_letter_code
_entity_poly.pdbx_strand_id
1 'polypeptide(L)' 'MENNVKFTLAIDTINKKIAELNIKLSKDLNNEILKSELAVLIHDRDKLFKGKDIEDLEKLFEKYGSNK' A
#
# COMPACT_ATOMS: atom_id res chain seq x y z
N MET A 1 10.44 13.17 -12.48
CA MET A 1 9.12 13.72 -12.29
C MET A 1 8.04 12.68 -12.36
N GLU A 2 8.08 11.84 -13.38
CA GLU A 2 7.07 10.78 -13.45
C GLU A 2 7.14 9.86 -12.24
N ASN A 3 8.36 9.59 -11.76
CA ASN A 3 8.50 8.71 -10.62
C ASN A 3 7.88 9.31 -9.36
N ASN A 4 7.96 10.63 -9.23
CA ASN A 4 7.35 11.28 -8.07
C ASN A 4 5.84 11.16 -8.11
N VAL A 5 5.25 11.29 -9.29
CA VAL A 5 3.80 11.13 -9.44
C VAL A 5 3.39 9.70 -9.12
N LYS A 6 4.11 8.74 -9.67
CA LYS A 6 3.79 7.33 -9.41
C LYS A 6 3.94 7.00 -7.93
N PHE A 7 5.00 7.50 -7.31
CA PHE A 7 5.21 7.30 -5.89
C PHE A 7 4.05 7.83 -5.07
N THR A 8 3.65 9.07 -5.36
CA THR A 8 2.55 9.70 -4.64
C THR A 8 1.26 8.93 -4.81
N LEU A 9 0.95 8.50 -6.04
CA LEU A 9 -0.25 7.73 -6.29
C LEU A 9 -0.24 6.42 -5.53
N ALA A 10 0.90 5.74 -5.53
CA ALA A 10 1.00 4.46 -4.83
C ALA A 10 0.81 4.66 -3.32
N ILE A 11 1.46 5.67 -2.76
CA ILE A 11 1.34 5.95 -1.32
C ILE A 11 -0.09 6.32 -0.98
N ASP A 12 -0.72 7.17 -1.79
CA ASP A 12 -2.10 7.57 -1.53
C ASP A 12 -3.02 6.35 -1.56
N THR A 13 -2.85 5.49 -2.55
CA THR A 13 -3.67 4.29 -2.67
C THR A 13 -3.49 3.38 -1.45
N ILE A 14 -2.25 3.17 -1.04
CA ILE A 14 -1.98 2.34 0.12
C ILE A 14 -2.60 2.94 1.37
N ASN A 15 -2.43 4.24 1.57
CA ASN A 15 -2.96 4.89 2.76
C ASN A 15 -4.48 4.81 2.81
N LYS A 16 -5.14 4.96 1.67
CA LYS A 16 -6.60 4.81 1.64
C LYS A 16 -7.02 3.40 2.01
N LYS A 17 -6.32 2.41 1.47
CA LYS A 17 -6.64 1.03 1.79
C LYS A 17 -6.39 0.72 3.26
N ILE A 18 -5.31 1.26 3.82
CA ILE A 18 -5.03 1.07 5.24
C ILE A 18 -6.15 1.67 6.09
N ALA A 19 -6.59 2.87 5.74
CA ALA A 19 -7.68 3.50 6.49
C ALA A 19 -8.95 2.67 6.42
N GLU A 20 -9.28 2.16 5.24
CA GLU A 20 -10.46 1.33 5.08
C GLU A 20 -10.37 0.06 5.92
N LEU A 21 -9.20 -0.59 5.90
CA LEU A 21 -9.01 -1.80 6.67
C LEU A 21 -9.08 -1.53 8.17
N ASN A 22 -8.55 -0.39 8.61
CA ASN A 22 -8.65 -0.04 10.02
C ASN A 22 -10.09 0.13 10.45
N ILE A 23 -10.91 0.72 9.60
CA ILE A 23 -12.33 0.88 9.91
C ILE A 23 -12.99 -0.50 10.00
N LYS A 24 -12.70 -1.38 9.05
CA LYS A 24 -13.27 -2.72 9.07
C LYS A 24 -12.80 -3.49 10.29
N LEU A 25 -11.52 -3.36 10.65
CA LEU A 25 -10.99 -4.06 11.81
C LEU A 25 -11.59 -3.54 13.11
N SER A 26 -11.94 -2.26 13.16
CA SER A 26 -12.55 -1.73 14.36
C SER A 26 -13.89 -2.40 14.65
N LYS A 27 -14.52 -2.95 13.61
CA LYS A 27 -15.78 -3.65 13.75
C LYS A 27 -15.63 -5.15 13.87
N ASP A 28 -14.44 -5.67 13.53
CA ASP A 28 -14.19 -7.11 13.52
C ASP A 28 -12.75 -7.35 13.92
N LEU A 29 -12.48 -7.18 15.20
CA LEU A 29 -11.14 -7.12 15.73
C LEU A 29 -10.34 -8.41 15.56
N ASN A 30 -11.03 -9.53 15.43
CA ASN A 30 -10.33 -10.81 15.34
C ASN A 30 -10.21 -11.34 13.93
N ASN A 31 -10.48 -10.50 12.92
CA ASN A 31 -10.47 -10.95 11.54
C ASN A 31 -9.03 -11.08 11.06
N GLU A 32 -8.56 -12.31 10.96
CA GLU A 32 -7.17 -12.57 10.56
C GLU A 32 -6.90 -12.17 9.11
N ILE A 33 -7.90 -12.29 8.24
CA ILE A 33 -7.74 -11.91 6.85
C ILE A 33 -7.47 -10.41 6.74
N LEU A 34 -8.24 -9.60 7.47
CA LEU A 34 -8.04 -8.16 7.45
C LEU A 34 -6.69 -7.78 8.03
N LYS A 35 -6.28 -8.47 9.10
CA LYS A 35 -4.96 -8.21 9.69
C LYS A 35 -3.85 -8.52 8.70
N SER A 36 -3.97 -9.62 7.97
CA SER A 36 -2.97 -10.01 6.98
C SER A 36 -2.89 -8.98 5.86
N GLU A 37 -4.04 -8.53 5.38
CA GLU A 37 -4.06 -7.53 4.32
C GLU A 37 -3.42 -6.23 4.77
N LEU A 38 -3.70 -5.84 6.00
CA LEU A 38 -3.10 -4.63 6.56
C LEU A 38 -1.59 -4.75 6.65
N ALA A 39 -1.11 -5.91 7.09
CA ALA A 39 0.33 -6.14 7.19
C ALA A 39 1.02 -6.02 5.84
N VAL A 40 0.40 -6.58 4.79
CA VAL A 40 0.95 -6.49 3.44
C VAL A 40 1.03 -5.03 2.99
N LEU A 41 -0.02 -4.27 3.24
CA LEU A 41 -0.04 -2.87 2.84
C LEU A 41 1.04 -2.06 3.54
N ILE A 42 1.21 -2.28 4.82
CA ILE A 42 2.23 -1.58 5.59
C ILE A 42 3.62 -1.95 5.09
N HIS A 43 3.82 -3.23 4.82
CA HIS A 43 5.11 -3.71 4.31
C HIS A 43 5.42 -3.09 2.95
N ASP A 44 4.43 -3.05 2.06
CA ASP A 44 4.63 -2.46 0.74
C ASP A 44 4.92 -0.98 0.83
N ARG A 45 4.23 -0.28 1.75
CA ARG A 45 4.48 1.14 1.94
C ARG A 45 5.92 1.38 2.41
N ASP A 46 6.38 0.53 3.33
CA ASP A 46 7.75 0.64 3.82
C ASP A 46 8.76 0.45 2.70
N LYS A 47 8.51 -0.51 1.81
CA LYS A 47 9.38 -0.72 0.67
C LYS A 47 9.43 0.50 -0.25
N LEU A 48 8.29 1.14 -0.44
CA LEU A 48 8.25 2.34 -1.28
C LEU A 48 9.12 3.44 -0.68
N PHE A 49 9.06 3.63 0.61
CA PHE A 49 9.87 4.66 1.26
C PHE A 49 11.35 4.33 1.23
N LYS A 50 11.71 3.06 1.34
CA LYS A 50 13.11 2.68 1.30
C LYS A 50 13.70 2.77 -0.10
N GLY A 51 12.93 2.43 -1.10
CA GLY A 51 13.29 2.64 -2.50
C GLY A 51 14.62 2.05 -2.93
N LYS A 52 14.98 0.88 -2.42
CA LYS A 52 16.30 0.32 -2.71
C LYS A 52 16.39 -0.39 -4.03
N ASP A 53 15.31 -1.02 -4.45
CA ASP A 53 15.32 -1.86 -5.64
C ASP A 53 14.32 -1.30 -6.65
N ILE A 54 14.85 -0.91 -7.82
CA ILE A 54 14.00 -0.31 -8.84
C ILE A 54 12.94 -1.28 -9.33
N GLU A 55 13.29 -2.56 -9.45
CA GLU A 55 12.30 -3.55 -9.88
C GLU A 55 11.16 -3.66 -8.88
N ASP A 56 11.48 -3.66 -7.60
CA ASP A 56 10.45 -3.70 -6.58
C ASP A 56 9.56 -2.46 -6.65
N LEU A 57 10.17 -1.30 -6.84
CA LEU A 57 9.41 -0.07 -6.96
C LEU A 57 8.45 -0.11 -8.14
N GLU A 58 8.93 -0.61 -9.27
CA GLU A 58 8.09 -0.69 -10.46
C GLU A 58 6.90 -1.62 -10.23
N LYS A 59 7.14 -2.74 -9.57
CA LYS A 59 6.04 -3.66 -9.27
C LYS A 59 5.02 -3.01 -8.35
N LEU A 60 5.49 -2.27 -7.36
CA LEU A 60 4.58 -1.59 -6.45
C LEU A 60 3.83 -0.47 -7.15
N PHE A 61 4.49 0.24 -8.06
CA PHE A 61 3.82 1.26 -8.84
C PHE A 61 2.71 0.66 -9.69
N GLU A 62 2.96 -0.51 -10.29
CA GLU A 62 1.92 -1.17 -11.06
C GLU A 62 0.76 -1.59 -10.18
N LYS A 63 1.07 -2.10 -9.00
CA LYS A 63 0.05 -2.62 -8.11
C LYS A 63 -0.84 -1.52 -7.54
N TYR A 64 -0.24 -0.39 -7.18
CA TYR A 64 -0.98 0.66 -6.49
C TYR A 64 -1.13 1.94 -7.28
N GLY A 65 -0.23 2.20 -8.21
CA GLY A 65 -0.27 3.44 -8.94
C GLY A 65 -1.12 3.39 -10.19
N SER A 66 -1.43 2.18 -10.64
CA SER A 66 -2.29 2.01 -11.79
C SER A 66 -3.73 2.19 -11.35
N ASN A 67 -4.41 3.13 -11.88
CA ASN A 67 -5.65 3.53 -11.34
C ASN A 67 -6.82 2.96 -12.08
N LYS A 68 -6.96 1.70 -12.04
CA LYS A 68 -8.06 1.06 -12.76
C LYS A 68 -9.01 0.32 -11.84
#